data_5781e4620ee1be52751e89d28c3deee5
#
_entry.id   5781e4620ee1be52751e89d28c3deee5
#
_cell.length_a   1.000
_cell.length_b   1.000
_cell.length_c   1.000
_cell.angle_alpha   90.00
_cell.angle_beta   90.00
_cell.angle_gamma   90.00
#
_symmetry.space_group_name_H-M   'P 1'
#
loop_
_entity.id
_entity.type
_entity.pdbx_description
1 polymer ?
#
loop_
_entity_poly.entity_id
_entity_poly.type
_entity_poly.pdbx_seq_one_letter_code
_entity_poly.pdbx_strand_id
1 'polypeptide(L)'
;MGIKKHILVIPGDGIGPEVTTWGKAVLEKIGQDFGHEFTFDEALMGHAGIEATGNPLPDETLAKAKASDAILFGAIGHIKYDNDPSAKVRPEQGLLKIRKELGLYANLRPIMLFDELLDASSLKPEILKGTDILFFRELTGDVYFGEKKRSEDRNTASDLMIYSRYEVERIAIKAYEAARVRGKRLCSVDKANVLEASRLWREVVQEIAKQYPDVETEHMFIDNAAMQLVKNPKKFDVVLTANLFGDILTDEASQIAGSMGMLASASVGDGTGFFEPIHGSAHDIAGQDKANPLASILSVALMLEISFGLKDEAKKITDAIDKTLKDGYRTGDIADANTDKVKILGTTAMGQKVLEYL
;
A
#
# COMPACT_ATOMS: atom_id res chain seq x y z
N MET A 1 3.59 -16.31 23.71
CA MET A 1 4.86 -17.04 23.47
C MET A 1 5.54 -16.33 22.30
N GLY A 2 6.81 -15.92 22.47
CA GLY A 2 7.52 -15.20 21.39
C GLY A 2 7.64 -16.02 20.12
N ILE A 3 7.57 -15.36 18.98
CA ILE A 3 7.77 -15.98 17.65
C ILE A 3 9.16 -15.64 17.10
N LYS A 4 9.64 -16.46 16.16
CA LYS A 4 10.86 -16.15 15.40
C LYS A 4 10.49 -15.95 13.96
N LYS A 5 10.90 -14.82 13.35
CA LYS A 5 10.58 -14.46 11.99
C LYS A 5 11.77 -13.80 11.31
N HIS A 6 11.97 -14.15 10.03
CA HIS A 6 13.00 -13.59 9.17
C HIS A 6 12.38 -12.60 8.19
N ILE A 7 12.85 -11.36 8.19
CA ILE A 7 12.28 -10.25 7.41
C ILE A 7 13.33 -9.75 6.43
N LEU A 8 12.97 -9.71 5.15
CA LEU A 8 13.79 -9.05 4.16
C LEU A 8 13.43 -7.55 4.12
N VAL A 9 14.41 -6.69 4.32
CA VAL A 9 14.29 -5.24 4.14
C VAL A 9 14.82 -4.89 2.75
N ILE A 10 14.00 -4.25 1.95
CA ILE A 10 14.37 -3.71 0.64
C ILE A 10 14.15 -2.20 0.69
N PRO A 11 15.18 -1.40 0.99
CA PRO A 11 15.03 0.05 1.10
C PRO A 11 14.54 0.69 -0.21
N GLY A 12 14.98 0.19 -1.36
CA GLY A 12 14.61 0.71 -2.67
C GLY A 12 15.27 2.07 -2.98
N ASP A 13 14.47 2.99 -3.53
CA ASP A 13 14.95 4.23 -4.15
C ASP A 13 14.47 5.48 -3.37
N GLY A 14 15.15 6.62 -3.62
CA GLY A 14 14.73 7.93 -3.12
C GLY A 14 14.64 8.00 -1.58
N ILE A 15 13.45 8.31 -1.05
CA ILE A 15 13.19 8.37 0.40
C ILE A 15 13.07 6.99 1.06
N GLY A 16 13.02 5.91 0.27
CA GLY A 16 12.82 4.55 0.77
C GLY A 16 13.79 4.15 1.89
N PRO A 17 15.13 4.36 1.76
CA PRO A 17 16.08 4.08 2.83
C PRO A 17 15.80 4.83 4.13
N GLU A 18 15.36 6.09 4.04
CA GLU A 18 15.07 6.92 5.22
C GLU A 18 13.85 6.37 6.00
N VAL A 19 12.77 6.02 5.29
CA VAL A 19 11.52 5.58 5.93
C VAL A 19 11.58 4.13 6.42
N THR A 20 12.25 3.23 5.69
CA THR A 20 12.40 1.82 6.11
C THR A 20 13.28 1.65 7.34
N THR A 21 14.25 2.54 7.55
CA THR A 21 15.04 2.57 8.79
C THR A 21 14.14 2.63 10.01
N TRP A 22 13.09 3.44 9.98
CA TRP A 22 12.16 3.57 11.11
C TRP A 22 11.17 2.41 11.19
N GLY A 23 10.73 1.85 10.06
CA GLY A 23 9.96 0.61 10.08
C GLY A 23 10.72 -0.54 10.72
N LYS A 24 12.00 -0.73 10.36
CA LYS A 24 12.87 -1.74 10.97
C LYS A 24 13.08 -1.49 12.47
N ALA A 25 13.37 -0.24 12.87
CA ALA A 25 13.58 0.11 14.28
C ALA A 25 12.34 -0.19 15.14
N VAL A 26 11.14 0.04 14.61
CA VAL A 26 9.87 -0.31 15.27
C VAL A 26 9.73 -1.83 15.43
N LEU A 27 10.06 -2.62 14.40
CA LEU A 27 10.07 -4.09 14.52
C LEU A 27 11.03 -4.59 15.60
N GLU A 28 12.24 -4.03 15.64
CA GLU A 28 13.23 -4.36 16.66
C GLU A 28 12.72 -4.04 18.07
N LYS A 29 12.10 -2.87 18.26
CA LYS A 29 11.50 -2.45 19.54
C LYS A 29 10.35 -3.36 19.96
N ILE A 30 9.42 -3.66 19.06
CA ILE A 30 8.32 -4.61 19.31
C ILE A 30 8.87 -6.01 19.67
N GLY A 31 9.91 -6.46 18.95
CA GLY A 31 10.58 -7.72 19.30
C GLY A 31 11.10 -7.76 20.72
N GLN A 32 11.76 -6.68 21.16
CA GLN A 32 12.27 -6.55 22.53
C GLN A 32 11.14 -6.51 23.58
N ASP A 33 10.10 -5.72 23.34
CA ASP A 33 9.03 -5.50 24.31
C ASP A 33 8.12 -6.73 24.50
N PHE A 34 7.88 -7.50 23.43
CA PHE A 34 6.98 -8.64 23.44
C PHE A 34 7.71 -10.00 23.43
N GLY A 35 9.05 -9.99 23.40
CA GLY A 35 9.85 -11.21 23.41
C GLY A 35 9.82 -11.99 22.11
N HIS A 36 9.67 -11.31 20.97
CA HIS A 36 9.82 -11.89 19.64
C HIS A 36 11.26 -11.78 19.15
N GLU A 37 11.68 -12.71 18.30
CA GLU A 37 12.98 -12.67 17.63
C GLU A 37 12.77 -12.38 16.13
N PHE A 38 13.02 -11.13 15.73
CA PHE A 38 13.05 -10.71 14.34
C PHE A 38 14.49 -10.66 13.85
N THR A 39 14.78 -11.38 12.75
CA THR A 39 16.08 -11.31 12.05
C THR A 39 15.89 -10.62 10.72
N PHE A 40 16.92 -9.92 10.24
CA PHE A 40 16.83 -9.08 9.06
C PHE A 40 17.93 -9.40 8.06
N ASP A 41 17.55 -9.52 6.78
CA ASP A 41 18.43 -9.36 5.64
C ASP A 41 18.11 -8.06 4.90
N GLU A 42 19.08 -7.55 4.15
CA GLU A 42 18.87 -6.42 3.24
C GLU A 42 19.15 -6.85 1.80
N ALA A 43 18.44 -6.23 0.83
CA ALA A 43 18.64 -6.48 -0.59
C ALA A 43 18.32 -5.23 -1.44
N LEU A 44 18.89 -5.19 -2.65
CA LEU A 44 18.71 -4.10 -3.59
C LEU A 44 17.56 -4.42 -4.56
N MET A 45 16.74 -3.42 -4.87
CA MET A 45 15.73 -3.46 -5.93
C MET A 45 15.53 -2.05 -6.51
N GLY A 46 14.93 -1.96 -7.69
CA GLY A 46 14.68 -0.68 -8.33
C GLY A 46 15.90 -0.10 -9.00
N HIS A 47 16.08 1.22 -8.92
CA HIS A 47 17.25 1.91 -9.42
C HIS A 47 18.55 1.42 -8.77
N ALA A 48 18.53 1.22 -7.45
CA ALA A 48 19.66 0.67 -6.72
C ALA A 48 20.09 -0.71 -7.26
N GLY A 49 19.13 -1.57 -7.60
CA GLY A 49 19.40 -2.86 -8.26
C GLY A 49 19.98 -2.71 -9.65
N ILE A 50 19.46 -1.78 -10.46
CA ILE A 50 19.94 -1.49 -11.81
C ILE A 50 21.39 -0.97 -11.77
N GLU A 51 21.71 -0.02 -10.90
CA GLU A 51 23.06 0.52 -10.80
C GLU A 51 24.08 -0.55 -10.36
N ALA A 52 23.69 -1.45 -9.46
CA ALA A 52 24.58 -2.49 -8.94
C ALA A 52 24.79 -3.67 -9.91
N THR A 53 23.72 -4.07 -10.65
CA THR A 53 23.72 -5.34 -11.40
C THR A 53 23.20 -5.24 -12.83
N GLY A 54 22.65 -4.09 -13.24
CA GLY A 54 21.92 -3.91 -14.50
C GLY A 54 20.49 -4.47 -14.47
N ASN A 55 20.03 -5.01 -13.33
CA ASN A 55 18.74 -5.67 -13.19
C ASN A 55 17.90 -4.99 -12.08
N PRO A 56 16.67 -4.54 -12.36
CA PRO A 56 15.82 -3.92 -11.35
C PRO A 56 15.37 -4.85 -10.22
N LEU A 57 15.45 -6.18 -10.42
CA LEU A 57 15.28 -7.20 -9.40
C LEU A 57 16.42 -8.21 -9.54
N PRO A 58 17.55 -8.04 -8.83
CA PRO A 58 18.63 -9.02 -8.83
C PRO A 58 18.15 -10.41 -8.39
N ASP A 59 18.74 -11.46 -8.96
CA ASP A 59 18.32 -12.84 -8.65
C ASP A 59 18.57 -13.20 -7.18
N GLU A 60 19.60 -12.63 -6.55
CA GLU A 60 19.86 -12.76 -5.11
C GLU A 60 18.72 -12.18 -4.29
N THR A 61 18.23 -10.99 -4.67
CA THR A 61 17.08 -10.34 -4.00
C THR A 61 15.84 -11.22 -4.07
N LEU A 62 15.55 -11.78 -5.25
CA LEU A 62 14.41 -12.68 -5.42
C LEU A 62 14.55 -13.95 -4.58
N ALA A 63 15.76 -14.53 -4.51
CA ALA A 63 16.04 -15.70 -3.69
C ALA A 63 15.81 -15.41 -2.19
N LYS A 64 16.33 -14.30 -1.68
CA LYS A 64 16.10 -13.84 -0.30
C LYS A 64 14.61 -13.59 -0.03
N ALA A 65 13.90 -12.96 -0.97
CA ALA A 65 12.48 -12.71 -0.87
C ALA A 65 11.65 -13.99 -0.71
N LYS A 66 11.98 -15.04 -1.49
CA LYS A 66 11.32 -16.36 -1.40
C LYS A 66 11.64 -17.11 -0.10
N ALA A 67 12.75 -16.77 0.55
CA ALA A 67 13.21 -17.42 1.78
C ALA A 67 12.77 -16.68 3.06
N SER A 68 12.25 -15.47 2.95
CA SER A 68 11.80 -14.66 4.09
C SER A 68 10.35 -14.92 4.48
N ASP A 69 10.01 -14.64 5.75
CA ASP A 69 8.62 -14.72 6.25
C ASP A 69 7.78 -13.52 5.83
N ALA A 70 8.41 -12.35 5.65
CA ALA A 70 7.79 -11.13 5.16
C ALA A 70 8.83 -10.19 4.56
N ILE A 71 8.39 -9.21 3.76
CA ILE A 71 9.24 -8.19 3.14
C ILE A 71 8.76 -6.82 3.58
N LEU A 72 9.68 -6.01 4.10
CA LEU A 72 9.49 -4.56 4.32
C LEU A 72 10.17 -3.82 3.16
N PHE A 73 9.38 -3.09 2.39
CA PHE A 73 9.85 -2.34 1.23
C PHE A 73 9.68 -0.84 1.44
N GLY A 74 10.60 -0.03 0.91
CA GLY A 74 10.57 1.43 1.01
C GLY A 74 9.81 2.07 -0.14
N ALA A 75 10.52 2.31 -1.23
CA ALA A 75 9.93 2.98 -2.40
C ALA A 75 10.66 2.58 -3.69
N ILE A 76 10.06 2.87 -4.85
CA ILE A 76 10.64 2.56 -6.14
C ILE A 76 10.46 3.73 -7.11
N GLY A 77 11.38 3.82 -8.06
CA GLY A 77 11.35 4.81 -9.14
C GLY A 77 12.53 5.78 -9.07
N HIS A 78 12.90 6.32 -10.22
CA HIS A 78 13.96 7.32 -10.30
C HIS A 78 13.76 8.23 -11.52
N ILE A 79 13.85 9.55 -11.33
CA ILE A 79 13.58 10.61 -12.32
C ILE A 79 14.38 10.44 -13.64
N LYS A 80 15.54 9.77 -13.60
CA LYS A 80 16.34 9.42 -14.78
C LYS A 80 15.52 8.64 -15.81
N TYR A 81 14.60 7.76 -15.36
CA TYR A 81 13.79 6.90 -16.23
C TYR A 81 12.48 7.56 -16.64
N ASP A 82 11.93 8.43 -15.81
CA ASP A 82 10.68 9.15 -16.09
C ASP A 82 10.85 10.08 -17.30
N ASN A 83 12.01 10.69 -17.42
CA ASN A 83 12.37 11.62 -18.50
C ASN A 83 12.97 10.92 -19.74
N ASP A 84 13.17 9.59 -19.72
CA ASP A 84 13.66 8.82 -20.85
C ASP A 84 12.62 7.82 -21.38
N PRO A 85 11.81 8.20 -22.38
CA PRO A 85 10.84 7.28 -23.01
C PRO A 85 11.50 6.10 -23.73
N SER A 86 12.81 6.14 -23.98
CA SER A 86 13.57 5.09 -24.67
C SER A 86 14.15 4.05 -23.70
N ALA A 87 14.13 4.31 -22.40
CA ALA A 87 14.67 3.40 -21.37
C ALA A 87 14.00 2.02 -21.47
N LYS A 88 14.82 1.00 -21.75
CA LYS A 88 14.35 -0.39 -21.86
C LYS A 88 14.19 -1.06 -20.50
N VAL A 89 15.02 -0.66 -19.54
CA VAL A 89 15.00 -1.17 -18.17
C VAL A 89 14.56 -0.04 -17.24
N ARG A 90 13.55 -0.32 -16.42
CA ARG A 90 12.95 0.64 -15.47
C ARG A 90 12.86 0.03 -14.08
N PRO A 91 13.01 0.83 -13.02
CA PRO A 91 12.89 0.37 -11.63
C PRO A 91 11.60 -0.40 -11.36
N GLU A 92 10.45 0.09 -11.85
CA GLU A 92 9.10 -0.47 -11.65
C GLU A 92 8.96 -1.91 -12.16
N GLN A 93 9.78 -2.30 -13.15
CA GLN A 93 9.81 -3.69 -13.64
C GLN A 93 10.25 -4.66 -12.54
N GLY A 94 11.09 -4.21 -11.59
CA GLY A 94 11.48 -5.00 -10.43
C GLY A 94 10.31 -5.28 -9.51
N LEU A 95 9.49 -4.26 -9.23
CA LEU A 95 8.30 -4.39 -8.38
C LEU A 95 7.23 -5.29 -9.02
N LEU A 96 6.97 -5.12 -10.32
CA LEU A 96 6.03 -5.98 -11.03
C LEU A 96 6.49 -7.43 -11.07
N LYS A 97 7.80 -7.66 -11.28
CA LYS A 97 8.39 -9.00 -11.30
C LYS A 97 8.30 -9.68 -9.92
N ILE A 98 8.67 -9.01 -8.82
CA ILE A 98 8.63 -9.62 -7.49
C ILE A 98 7.19 -9.94 -7.06
N ARG A 99 6.22 -9.09 -7.36
CA ARG A 99 4.80 -9.35 -7.11
C ARG A 99 4.31 -10.61 -7.83
N LYS A 100 4.68 -10.78 -9.09
CA LYS A 100 4.36 -11.97 -9.88
C LYS A 100 5.04 -13.22 -9.36
N GLU A 101 6.35 -13.15 -9.07
CA GLU A 101 7.15 -14.29 -8.62
C GLU A 101 6.76 -14.81 -7.22
N LEU A 102 6.24 -13.94 -6.36
CA LEU A 102 5.72 -14.29 -5.05
C LEU A 102 4.21 -14.57 -5.05
N GLY A 103 3.54 -14.43 -6.20
CA GLY A 103 2.09 -14.64 -6.31
C GLY A 103 1.26 -13.67 -5.47
N LEU A 104 1.70 -12.41 -5.37
CA LEU A 104 1.01 -11.37 -4.61
C LEU A 104 -0.15 -10.81 -5.44
N TYR A 105 -1.34 -11.34 -5.24
CA TYR A 105 -2.50 -10.98 -6.06
C TYR A 105 -3.45 -9.97 -5.41
N ALA A 106 -3.40 -9.82 -4.10
CA ALA A 106 -4.27 -8.91 -3.37
C ALA A 106 -3.44 -7.82 -2.69
N ASN A 107 -3.67 -6.56 -3.08
CA ASN A 107 -3.09 -5.41 -2.41
C ASN A 107 -4.16 -4.78 -1.50
N LEU A 108 -3.88 -4.80 -0.21
CA LEU A 108 -4.72 -4.25 0.84
C LEU A 108 -4.21 -2.85 1.17
N ARG A 109 -5.09 -1.86 1.03
CA ARG A 109 -4.81 -0.45 1.32
C ARG A 109 -5.85 0.11 2.29
N PRO A 110 -5.59 0.11 3.60
CA PRO A 110 -6.48 0.73 4.57
C PRO A 110 -6.38 2.26 4.46
N ILE A 111 -7.53 2.92 4.39
CA ILE A 111 -7.66 4.37 4.49
C ILE A 111 -8.25 4.65 5.87
N MET A 112 -7.36 4.86 6.83
CA MET A 112 -7.73 5.19 8.20
C MET A 112 -7.50 6.68 8.45
N LEU A 113 -8.38 7.28 9.22
CA LEU A 113 -8.27 8.66 9.67
C LEU A 113 -7.78 8.70 11.11
N PHE A 114 -6.85 9.61 11.34
CA PHE A 114 -6.54 10.09 12.69
C PHE A 114 -7.32 11.38 12.91
N ASP A 115 -8.09 11.47 13.99
CA ASP A 115 -8.93 12.65 14.29
C ASP A 115 -8.10 13.94 14.33
N GLU A 116 -6.84 13.84 14.67
CA GLU A 116 -5.87 14.93 14.74
C GLU A 116 -5.41 15.45 13.36
N LEU A 117 -5.71 14.72 12.28
CA LEU A 117 -5.35 15.08 10.91
C LEU A 117 -6.55 15.50 10.05
N LEU A 118 -7.73 15.66 10.63
CA LEU A 118 -8.92 16.08 9.89
C LEU A 118 -8.72 17.40 9.14
N ASP A 119 -7.96 18.34 9.73
CA ASP A 119 -7.66 19.62 9.12
C ASP A 119 -6.49 19.57 8.11
N ALA A 120 -5.73 18.48 8.06
CA ALA A 120 -4.68 18.27 7.05
C ALA A 120 -5.26 17.82 5.68
N SER A 121 -6.48 17.28 5.66
CA SER A 121 -7.16 16.91 4.43
C SER A 121 -7.72 18.13 3.70
N SER A 122 -7.83 18.04 2.36
CA SER A 122 -8.52 19.03 1.53
C SER A 122 -10.05 18.96 1.64
N LEU A 123 -10.60 17.91 2.26
CA LEU A 123 -12.03 17.71 2.46
C LEU A 123 -12.46 18.26 3.83
N LYS A 124 -13.74 18.63 3.93
CA LYS A 124 -14.28 19.14 5.18
C LYS A 124 -14.33 18.06 6.27
N PRO A 125 -13.99 18.39 7.54
CA PRO A 125 -13.99 17.44 8.66
C PRO A 125 -15.29 16.64 8.83
N GLU A 126 -16.46 17.27 8.63
CA GLU A 126 -17.75 16.59 8.74
C GLU A 126 -18.01 15.51 7.67
N ILE A 127 -17.33 15.61 6.52
CA ILE A 127 -17.35 14.58 5.48
C ILE A 127 -16.47 13.41 5.89
N LEU A 128 -15.31 13.69 6.46
CA LEU A 128 -14.25 12.75 6.78
C LEU A 128 -14.51 11.92 8.03
N LYS A 129 -14.96 12.55 9.10
CA LYS A 129 -15.05 11.96 10.43
C LYS A 129 -15.80 10.61 10.41
N GLY A 130 -15.12 9.56 10.89
CA GLY A 130 -15.65 8.19 10.91
C GLY A 130 -15.49 7.42 9.59
N THR A 131 -14.66 7.91 8.67
CA THR A 131 -14.25 7.15 7.48
C THR A 131 -13.22 6.09 7.88
N ASP A 132 -13.49 4.84 7.49
CA ASP A 132 -12.60 3.69 7.62
C ASP A 132 -12.87 2.75 6.44
N ILE A 133 -11.97 2.76 5.44
CA ILE A 133 -12.14 2.03 4.19
C ILE A 133 -10.97 1.06 4.03
N LEU A 134 -11.26 -0.18 3.63
CA LEU A 134 -10.25 -1.15 3.24
C LEU A 134 -10.39 -1.47 1.74
N PHE A 135 -9.42 -1.05 0.94
CA PHE A 135 -9.36 -1.42 -0.47
C PHE A 135 -8.69 -2.77 -0.66
N PHE A 136 -9.30 -3.59 -1.52
CA PHE A 136 -8.71 -4.77 -2.13
C PHE A 136 -8.50 -4.48 -3.63
N ARG A 137 -7.25 -4.18 -4.00
CA ARG A 137 -6.82 -3.97 -5.39
C ARG A 137 -6.20 -5.27 -5.90
N GLU A 138 -6.71 -5.81 -7.01
CA GLU A 138 -6.06 -6.93 -7.68
C GLU A 138 -4.71 -6.47 -8.27
N LEU A 139 -3.67 -7.32 -8.19
CA LEU A 139 -2.30 -6.92 -8.54
C LEU A 139 -1.67 -7.68 -9.70
N THR A 140 -2.28 -8.72 -10.24
CA THR A 140 -1.62 -9.64 -11.17
C THR A 140 -2.23 -9.67 -12.56
N GLY A 141 -3.35 -8.97 -12.75
CA GLY A 141 -4.05 -8.82 -14.02
C GLY A 141 -4.04 -7.40 -14.57
N ASP A 142 -5.04 -7.10 -15.39
CA ASP A 142 -5.30 -5.79 -16.01
C ASP A 142 -4.26 -5.39 -17.07
N VAL A 143 -4.25 -4.12 -17.44
CA VAL A 143 -3.29 -3.51 -18.39
C VAL A 143 -1.82 -3.58 -17.90
N TYR A 144 -1.60 -3.78 -16.61
CA TYR A 144 -0.25 -3.89 -16.03
C TYR A 144 0.50 -5.12 -16.55
N PHE A 145 -0.21 -6.23 -16.77
CA PHE A 145 0.37 -7.52 -17.16
C PHE A 145 -0.09 -7.99 -18.54
N GLY A 146 -1.04 -7.30 -19.15
CA GLY A 146 -1.50 -7.57 -20.51
C GLY A 146 -0.45 -7.25 -21.57
N GLU A 147 -0.70 -7.74 -22.79
CA GLU A 147 0.16 -7.48 -23.93
C GLU A 147 0.20 -5.98 -24.25
N LYS A 148 1.41 -5.46 -24.48
CA LYS A 148 1.66 -4.07 -24.87
C LYS A 148 2.21 -4.03 -26.27
N LYS A 149 1.59 -3.22 -27.13
CA LYS A 149 2.02 -3.08 -28.53
C LYS A 149 2.22 -1.61 -28.90
N ARG A 150 3.18 -1.38 -29.76
CA ARG A 150 3.36 -0.09 -30.41
C ARG A 150 3.69 -0.31 -31.89
N SER A 151 3.06 0.46 -32.79
CA SER A 151 3.34 0.39 -34.22
C SER A 151 4.79 0.81 -34.52
N GLU A 152 5.34 0.32 -35.64
CA GLU A 152 6.72 0.64 -36.07
C GLU A 152 6.91 2.14 -36.31
N ASP A 153 5.88 2.79 -36.91
CA ASP A 153 5.86 4.24 -37.12
C ASP A 153 5.61 5.05 -35.82
N ARG A 154 5.41 4.36 -34.66
CA ARG A 154 5.14 4.91 -33.34
C ARG A 154 3.87 5.77 -33.23
N ASN A 155 2.97 5.71 -34.21
CA ASN A 155 1.73 6.50 -34.23
C ASN A 155 0.57 5.82 -33.47
N THR A 156 0.68 4.51 -33.19
CA THR A 156 -0.36 3.74 -32.50
C THR A 156 0.24 2.94 -31.37
N ALA A 157 -0.44 2.92 -30.21
CA ALA A 157 -0.10 2.08 -29.09
C ALA A 157 -1.36 1.43 -28.49
N SER A 158 -1.22 0.23 -27.94
CA SER A 158 -2.31 -0.47 -27.24
C SER A 158 -1.78 -1.23 -26.04
N ASP A 159 -2.60 -1.26 -24.98
CA ASP A 159 -2.40 -2.07 -23.79
C ASP A 159 -3.65 -2.93 -23.58
N LEU A 160 -3.46 -4.24 -23.41
CA LEU A 160 -4.55 -5.19 -23.25
C LEU A 160 -4.97 -5.28 -21.78
N MET A 161 -6.21 -4.83 -21.48
CA MET A 161 -6.85 -5.13 -20.20
C MET A 161 -7.39 -6.56 -20.26
N ILE A 162 -6.86 -7.44 -19.43
CA ILE A 162 -7.25 -8.84 -19.38
C ILE A 162 -7.40 -9.34 -17.94
N TYR A 163 -8.47 -10.09 -17.70
CA TYR A 163 -8.72 -10.85 -16.48
C TYR A 163 -9.20 -12.26 -16.80
N SER A 164 -8.75 -13.22 -16.03
CA SER A 164 -9.33 -14.55 -15.96
C SER A 164 -10.28 -14.67 -14.76
N ARG A 165 -11.24 -15.58 -14.83
CA ARG A 165 -12.17 -15.88 -13.72
C ARG A 165 -11.42 -16.16 -12.40
N TYR A 166 -10.37 -16.98 -12.46
CA TYR A 166 -9.56 -17.34 -11.29
C TYR A 166 -8.96 -16.14 -10.57
N GLU A 167 -8.47 -15.15 -11.32
CA GLU A 167 -7.87 -13.93 -10.73
C GLU A 167 -8.90 -13.12 -9.95
N VAL A 168 -10.12 -13.04 -10.45
CA VAL A 168 -11.21 -12.32 -9.77
C VAL A 168 -11.73 -13.11 -8.55
N GLU A 169 -11.89 -14.43 -8.69
CA GLU A 169 -12.41 -15.30 -7.60
C GLU A 169 -11.54 -15.20 -6.35
N ARG A 170 -10.22 -15.36 -6.48
CA ARG A 170 -9.30 -15.41 -5.33
C ARG A 170 -9.26 -14.10 -4.53
N ILE A 171 -9.32 -12.94 -5.20
CA ILE A 171 -9.35 -11.67 -4.49
C ILE A 171 -10.74 -11.35 -3.95
N ALA A 172 -11.81 -11.72 -4.64
CA ALA A 172 -13.17 -11.54 -4.17
C ALA A 172 -13.39 -12.31 -2.86
N ILE A 173 -12.96 -13.57 -2.77
CA ILE A 173 -13.03 -14.35 -1.54
C ILE A 173 -12.35 -13.62 -0.37
N LYS A 174 -11.11 -13.15 -0.54
CA LYS A 174 -10.40 -12.40 0.51
C LYS A 174 -11.13 -11.12 0.92
N ALA A 175 -11.69 -10.38 -0.04
CA ALA A 175 -12.45 -9.17 0.25
C ALA A 175 -13.75 -9.44 1.02
N TYR A 176 -14.48 -10.52 0.68
CA TYR A 176 -15.66 -10.94 1.42
C TYR A 176 -15.34 -11.42 2.84
N GLU A 177 -14.26 -12.18 3.02
CA GLU A 177 -13.79 -12.60 4.34
C GLU A 177 -13.44 -11.39 5.22
N ALA A 178 -12.77 -10.39 4.66
CA ALA A 178 -12.50 -9.14 5.36
C ALA A 178 -13.79 -8.37 5.68
N ALA A 179 -14.73 -8.28 4.76
CA ALA A 179 -16.00 -7.60 4.98
C ALA A 179 -16.79 -8.25 6.15
N ARG A 180 -16.76 -9.58 6.29
CA ARG A 180 -17.44 -10.30 7.39
C ARG A 180 -16.99 -9.88 8.78
N VAL A 181 -15.70 -9.56 8.95
CA VAL A 181 -15.14 -9.15 10.26
C VAL A 181 -15.13 -7.64 10.45
N ARG A 182 -15.55 -6.88 9.43
CA ARG A 182 -15.74 -5.42 9.44
C ARG A 182 -17.24 -5.06 9.46
N GLY A 183 -17.63 -4.02 8.74
CA GLY A 183 -19.01 -3.52 8.68
C GLY A 183 -19.98 -4.33 7.83
N LYS A 184 -19.57 -5.48 7.30
CA LYS A 184 -20.35 -6.38 6.44
C LYS A 184 -20.89 -5.73 5.16
N ARG A 185 -20.17 -4.77 4.61
CA ARG A 185 -20.49 -4.09 3.35
C ARG A 185 -19.31 -4.18 2.40
N LEU A 186 -19.58 -4.64 1.18
CA LEU A 186 -18.60 -4.72 0.10
C LEU A 186 -19.10 -3.95 -1.11
N CYS A 187 -18.29 -3.00 -1.60
CA CYS A 187 -18.52 -2.30 -2.86
C CYS A 187 -17.55 -2.83 -3.92
N SER A 188 -18.07 -3.54 -4.92
CA SER A 188 -17.30 -3.96 -6.09
C SER A 188 -17.30 -2.87 -7.14
N VAL A 189 -16.12 -2.34 -7.46
CA VAL A 189 -15.94 -1.22 -8.40
C VAL A 189 -15.44 -1.73 -9.73
N ASP A 190 -16.14 -1.37 -10.81
CA ASP A 190 -15.88 -1.83 -12.18
C ASP A 190 -16.30 -0.79 -13.25
N LYS A 191 -16.17 -1.12 -14.52
CA LYS A 191 -16.69 -0.36 -15.68
C LYS A 191 -17.50 -1.26 -16.62
N ALA A 192 -18.38 -2.11 -16.08
CA ALA A 192 -19.12 -3.14 -16.83
C ALA A 192 -20.07 -2.59 -17.91
N ASN A 193 -20.45 -1.31 -17.83
CA ASN A 193 -21.22 -0.66 -18.90
C ASN A 193 -20.42 -0.47 -20.21
N VAL A 194 -19.07 -0.56 -20.15
CA VAL A 194 -18.18 -0.35 -21.30
C VAL A 194 -17.27 -1.55 -21.56
N LEU A 195 -16.61 -2.08 -20.51
CA LEU A 195 -15.50 -3.02 -20.63
C LEU A 195 -15.93 -4.47 -20.45
N GLU A 196 -15.50 -5.36 -21.35
CA GLU A 196 -15.80 -6.79 -21.26
C GLU A 196 -15.10 -7.46 -20.07
N ALA A 197 -13.86 -7.07 -19.77
CA ALA A 197 -13.15 -7.54 -18.57
C ALA A 197 -13.90 -7.17 -17.28
N SER A 198 -14.53 -5.99 -17.24
CA SER A 198 -15.37 -5.57 -16.11
C SER A 198 -16.71 -6.32 -16.03
N ARG A 199 -17.26 -6.78 -17.16
CA ARG A 199 -18.45 -7.66 -17.15
C ARG A 199 -18.13 -9.00 -16.54
N LEU A 200 -17.03 -9.63 -16.95
CA LEU A 200 -16.52 -10.85 -16.31
C LEU A 200 -16.29 -10.65 -14.83
N TRP A 201 -15.63 -9.54 -14.44
CA TRP A 201 -15.41 -9.17 -13.05
C TRP A 201 -16.70 -9.17 -12.25
N ARG A 202 -17.71 -8.45 -12.72
CA ARG A 202 -19.03 -8.33 -12.06
C ARG A 202 -19.75 -9.68 -11.97
N GLU A 203 -19.74 -10.49 -13.00
CA GLU A 203 -20.33 -11.84 -13.02
C GLU A 203 -19.71 -12.72 -11.93
N VAL A 204 -18.39 -12.76 -11.85
CA VAL A 204 -17.66 -13.56 -10.86
C VAL A 204 -17.95 -13.07 -9.45
N VAL A 205 -17.90 -11.77 -9.20
CA VAL A 205 -18.19 -11.22 -7.87
C VAL A 205 -19.63 -11.54 -7.45
N GLN A 206 -20.62 -11.49 -8.38
CA GLN A 206 -22.00 -11.86 -8.10
C GLN A 206 -22.15 -13.36 -7.77
N GLU A 207 -21.36 -14.22 -8.38
CA GLU A 207 -21.35 -15.66 -8.05
C GLU A 207 -20.76 -15.91 -6.66
N ILE A 208 -19.64 -15.28 -6.34
CA ILE A 208 -19.00 -15.38 -5.01
C ILE A 208 -19.90 -14.80 -3.92
N ALA A 209 -20.61 -13.70 -4.18
CA ALA A 209 -21.53 -13.07 -3.24
C ALA A 209 -22.57 -14.05 -2.67
N LYS A 210 -23.00 -15.06 -3.44
CA LYS A 210 -23.96 -16.08 -3.00
C LYS A 210 -23.43 -16.94 -1.84
N GLN A 211 -22.11 -17.02 -1.67
CA GLN A 211 -21.47 -17.74 -0.57
C GLN A 211 -21.36 -16.88 0.72
N TYR A 212 -21.66 -15.59 0.59
CA TYR A 212 -21.54 -14.58 1.65
C TYR A 212 -22.85 -13.80 1.84
N PRO A 213 -24.01 -14.49 2.11
CA PRO A 213 -25.33 -13.84 2.20
C PRO A 213 -25.45 -12.86 3.37
N ASP A 214 -24.49 -12.88 4.29
CA ASP A 214 -24.39 -11.98 5.45
C ASP A 214 -23.61 -10.69 5.13
N VAL A 215 -23.10 -10.52 3.91
CA VAL A 215 -22.40 -9.32 3.44
C VAL A 215 -23.25 -8.59 2.41
N GLU A 216 -23.57 -7.33 2.68
CA GLU A 216 -24.24 -6.45 1.71
C GLU A 216 -23.28 -6.13 0.56
N THR A 217 -23.66 -6.48 -0.67
CA THR A 217 -22.84 -6.27 -1.86
C THR A 217 -23.45 -5.20 -2.76
N GLU A 218 -22.67 -4.14 -3.02
CA GLU A 218 -23.00 -3.10 -4.01
C GLU A 218 -22.06 -3.19 -5.20
N HIS A 219 -22.55 -2.98 -6.42
CA HIS A 219 -21.74 -2.80 -7.62
C HIS A 219 -21.77 -1.33 -8.04
N MET A 220 -20.63 -0.71 -8.20
CA MET A 220 -20.51 0.70 -8.56
C MET A 220 -19.57 0.87 -9.75
N PHE A 221 -19.94 1.76 -10.68
CA PHE A 221 -19.01 2.16 -11.73
C PHE A 221 -17.90 3.03 -11.17
N ILE A 222 -16.69 2.87 -11.70
CA ILE A 222 -15.47 3.56 -11.25
C ILE A 222 -15.63 5.08 -11.17
N ASP A 223 -16.28 5.67 -12.17
CA ASP A 223 -16.53 7.12 -12.22
C ASP A 223 -17.46 7.59 -11.08
N ASN A 224 -18.47 6.79 -10.73
CA ASN A 224 -19.28 7.09 -9.55
C ASN A 224 -18.53 6.84 -8.24
N ALA A 225 -17.69 5.80 -8.17
CA ALA A 225 -16.88 5.52 -6.99
C ALA A 225 -15.92 6.68 -6.66
N ALA A 226 -15.25 7.23 -7.67
CA ALA A 226 -14.41 8.42 -7.53
C ALA A 226 -15.20 9.61 -6.97
N MET A 227 -16.38 9.91 -7.53
CA MET A 227 -17.23 10.96 -6.97
C MET A 227 -17.68 10.71 -5.52
N GLN A 228 -17.99 9.46 -5.18
CA GLN A 228 -18.46 9.11 -3.83
C GLN A 228 -17.33 9.15 -2.79
N LEU A 229 -16.09 8.84 -3.16
CA LEU A 229 -14.93 8.98 -2.28
C LEU A 229 -14.76 10.43 -1.79
N VAL A 230 -14.98 11.40 -2.67
CA VAL A 230 -14.93 12.85 -2.30
C VAL A 230 -16.18 13.27 -1.56
N LYS A 231 -17.38 12.82 -1.99
CA LYS A 231 -18.66 13.33 -1.50
C LYS A 231 -19.12 12.66 -0.21
N ASN A 232 -18.93 11.37 -0.06
CA ASN A 232 -19.41 10.57 1.08
C ASN A 232 -18.53 9.32 1.29
N PRO A 233 -17.25 9.47 1.70
CA PRO A 233 -16.33 8.35 1.89
C PRO A 233 -16.84 7.33 2.91
N LYS A 234 -17.62 7.75 3.91
CA LYS A 234 -18.23 6.87 4.93
C LYS A 234 -19.19 5.83 4.38
N LYS A 235 -19.60 5.97 3.12
CA LYS A 235 -20.41 4.96 2.42
C LYS A 235 -19.63 3.65 2.28
N PHE A 236 -18.34 3.72 2.10
CA PHE A 236 -17.50 2.56 1.86
C PHE A 236 -17.05 1.91 3.18
N ASP A 237 -16.92 0.57 3.16
CA ASP A 237 -16.30 -0.24 4.20
C ASP A 237 -15.20 -1.09 3.55
N VAL A 238 -15.55 -2.10 2.74
CA VAL A 238 -14.60 -2.82 1.90
C VAL A 238 -14.85 -2.48 0.44
N VAL A 239 -13.81 -2.07 -0.27
CA VAL A 239 -13.84 -1.78 -1.71
C VAL A 239 -13.00 -2.81 -2.45
N LEU A 240 -13.64 -3.55 -3.36
CA LEU A 240 -13.00 -4.54 -4.22
C LEU A 240 -12.90 -4.00 -5.64
N THR A 241 -11.70 -3.99 -6.25
CA THR A 241 -11.50 -3.38 -7.55
C THR A 241 -10.33 -3.97 -8.35
N ALA A 242 -10.39 -3.80 -9.67
CA ALA A 242 -9.34 -4.15 -10.62
C ALA A 242 -8.05 -3.33 -10.38
N ASN A 243 -6.95 -3.76 -10.98
CA ASN A 243 -5.62 -3.22 -10.76
C ASN A 243 -5.53 -1.71 -11.06
N LEU A 244 -5.81 -1.30 -12.29
CA LEU A 244 -5.73 0.11 -12.71
C LEU A 244 -6.70 1.00 -11.92
N PHE A 245 -7.93 0.56 -11.76
CA PHE A 245 -8.93 1.34 -11.02
C PHE A 245 -8.57 1.47 -9.54
N GLY A 246 -8.03 0.41 -8.95
CA GLY A 246 -7.57 0.41 -7.57
C GLY A 246 -6.38 1.34 -7.34
N ASP A 247 -5.48 1.43 -8.32
CA ASP A 247 -4.36 2.37 -8.27
C ASP A 247 -4.86 3.81 -8.18
N ILE A 248 -5.71 4.20 -9.12
CA ILE A 248 -6.23 5.58 -9.21
C ILE A 248 -7.09 5.93 -7.98
N LEU A 249 -8.04 5.04 -7.60
CA LEU A 249 -8.95 5.31 -6.48
C LEU A 249 -8.24 5.41 -5.14
N THR A 250 -7.18 4.63 -4.91
CA THR A 250 -6.47 4.67 -3.63
C THR A 250 -5.56 5.88 -3.51
N ASP A 251 -5.03 6.39 -4.62
CA ASP A 251 -4.31 7.67 -4.64
C ASP A 251 -5.27 8.85 -4.39
N GLU A 252 -6.47 8.82 -4.99
CA GLU A 252 -7.54 9.78 -4.67
C GLU A 252 -7.93 9.68 -3.19
N ALA A 253 -8.13 8.47 -2.67
CA ALA A 253 -8.48 8.24 -1.27
C ALA A 253 -7.36 8.66 -0.28
N SER A 254 -6.12 8.79 -0.74
CA SER A 254 -5.03 9.32 0.09
C SER A 254 -5.30 10.74 0.58
N GLN A 255 -6.06 11.53 -0.18
CA GLN A 255 -6.47 12.87 0.20
C GLN A 255 -7.45 12.88 1.39
N ILE A 256 -8.12 11.76 1.65
CA ILE A 256 -8.96 11.56 2.84
C ILE A 256 -8.08 11.52 4.09
N ALA A 257 -6.97 10.78 4.04
CA ALA A 257 -6.03 10.63 5.16
C ALA A 257 -5.11 11.85 5.39
N GLY A 258 -5.16 12.85 4.50
CA GLY A 258 -4.40 14.08 4.56
C GLY A 258 -3.03 14.01 3.88
N SER A 259 -2.39 12.87 3.80
CA SER A 259 -1.11 12.66 3.10
C SER A 259 -0.90 11.20 2.71
N MET A 260 -0.22 10.96 1.58
CA MET A 260 0.27 9.63 1.21
C MET A 260 1.30 9.08 2.22
N GLY A 261 1.98 9.97 2.96
CA GLY A 261 2.90 9.60 4.04
C GLY A 261 2.22 8.97 5.26
N MET A 262 0.89 8.90 5.28
CA MET A 262 0.08 8.23 6.30
C MET A 262 -0.46 6.87 5.85
N LEU A 263 -0.23 6.46 4.60
CA LEU A 263 -0.89 5.29 4.02
C LEU A 263 0.06 4.10 3.85
N ALA A 264 -0.25 3.05 4.58
CA ALA A 264 0.38 1.75 4.48
C ALA A 264 -0.30 0.86 3.43
N SER A 265 0.42 -0.14 2.97
CA SER A 265 -0.06 -1.12 1.99
C SER A 265 0.51 -2.50 2.30
N ALA A 266 -0.30 -3.53 2.07
CA ALA A 266 0.09 -4.92 2.14
C ALA A 266 -0.25 -5.63 0.82
N SER A 267 0.75 -6.14 0.12
CA SER A 267 0.56 -7.02 -1.03
C SER A 267 0.70 -8.46 -0.57
N VAL A 268 -0.36 -9.25 -0.69
CA VAL A 268 -0.43 -10.61 -0.16
C VAL A 268 -0.91 -11.61 -1.22
N GLY A 269 -0.46 -12.83 -1.05
CA GLY A 269 -0.90 -14.02 -1.78
C GLY A 269 -1.11 -15.17 -0.79
N ASP A 270 -0.61 -16.34 -1.14
CA ASP A 270 -0.66 -17.54 -0.30
C ASP A 270 0.67 -17.82 0.42
N GLY A 271 1.69 -16.97 0.20
CA GLY A 271 3.03 -17.07 0.77
C GLY A 271 3.51 -15.80 1.46
N THR A 272 4.80 -15.48 1.23
CA THR A 272 5.47 -14.30 1.80
C THR A 272 4.75 -13.01 1.44
N GLY A 273 4.33 -12.23 2.45
CA GLY A 273 3.71 -10.92 2.27
C GLY A 273 4.74 -9.81 2.01
N PHE A 274 4.31 -8.78 1.29
CA PHE A 274 5.12 -7.62 0.91
C PHE A 274 4.45 -6.35 1.42
N PHE A 275 5.12 -5.61 2.30
CA PHE A 275 4.58 -4.47 3.05
C PHE A 275 5.35 -3.21 2.71
N GLU A 276 4.62 -2.19 2.28
CA GLU A 276 5.20 -0.97 1.73
C GLU A 276 4.31 0.26 1.99
N PRO A 277 4.88 1.47 2.11
CA PRO A 277 4.10 2.70 1.97
C PRO A 277 3.44 2.79 0.58
N ILE A 278 2.36 3.56 0.46
CA ILE A 278 1.74 3.82 -0.85
C ILE A 278 2.54 4.88 -1.64
N HIS A 279 3.24 5.79 -0.94
CA HIS A 279 4.01 6.86 -1.59
C HIS A 279 5.14 6.33 -2.48
N GLY A 280 5.52 7.10 -3.49
CA GLY A 280 6.67 6.83 -4.35
C GLY A 280 8.01 7.21 -3.73
N SER A 281 9.04 7.29 -4.58
CA SER A 281 10.43 7.55 -4.18
C SER A 281 10.75 8.99 -3.79
N ALA A 282 9.92 9.96 -4.16
CA ALA A 282 10.03 11.38 -3.80
C ALA A 282 11.49 11.91 -3.78
N HIS A 283 12.18 11.76 -4.93
CA HIS A 283 13.60 12.10 -5.06
C HIS A 283 13.95 13.56 -4.75
N ASP A 284 12.99 14.46 -4.90
CA ASP A 284 13.11 15.89 -4.62
C ASP A 284 13.37 16.20 -3.14
N ILE A 285 12.97 15.31 -2.24
CA ILE A 285 13.19 15.47 -0.79
C ILE A 285 14.12 14.41 -0.20
N ALA A 286 14.60 13.45 -1.00
CA ALA A 286 15.48 12.39 -0.53
C ALA A 286 16.79 12.94 0.06
N GLY A 287 17.23 12.38 1.20
CA GLY A 287 18.43 12.81 1.92
C GLY A 287 18.28 14.14 2.67
N GLN A 288 17.07 14.70 2.76
CA GLN A 288 16.83 16.00 3.40
C GLN A 288 16.17 15.89 4.79
N ASP A 289 15.98 14.69 5.31
CA ASP A 289 15.27 14.44 6.60
C ASP A 289 13.85 15.05 6.64
N LYS A 290 13.12 15.00 5.51
CA LYS A 290 11.79 15.59 5.37
C LYS A 290 10.67 14.57 5.19
N ALA A 291 11.01 13.35 4.74
CA ALA A 291 10.03 12.33 4.46
C ALA A 291 9.25 11.92 5.72
N ASN A 292 7.95 11.68 5.57
CA ASN A 292 7.12 11.16 6.65
C ASN A 292 7.34 9.65 6.80
N PRO A 293 7.85 9.13 7.93
CA PRO A 293 8.12 7.71 8.09
C PRO A 293 6.88 6.90 8.53
N LEU A 294 5.76 7.57 8.85
CA LEU A 294 4.60 6.94 9.49
C LEU A 294 3.94 5.88 8.61
N ALA A 295 3.91 6.06 7.28
CA ALA A 295 3.38 5.04 6.37
C ALA A 295 4.22 3.74 6.41
N SER A 296 5.56 3.83 6.49
CA SER A 296 6.44 2.66 6.63
C SER A 296 6.23 1.98 7.98
N ILE A 297 6.07 2.75 9.06
CA ILE A 297 5.78 2.22 10.40
C ILE A 297 4.39 1.55 10.43
N LEU A 298 3.38 2.14 9.81
CA LEU A 298 2.04 1.53 9.66
C LEU A 298 2.08 0.26 8.79
N SER A 299 2.97 0.20 7.78
CA SER A 299 3.17 -1.02 6.99
C SER A 299 3.73 -2.17 7.84
N VAL A 300 4.53 -1.86 8.85
CA VAL A 300 4.97 -2.84 9.86
C VAL A 300 3.79 -3.30 10.71
N ALA A 301 2.89 -2.43 11.13
CA ALA A 301 1.68 -2.85 11.84
C ALA A 301 0.83 -3.82 11.00
N LEU A 302 0.65 -3.54 9.70
CA LEU A 302 -0.02 -4.47 8.78
C LEU A 302 0.74 -5.80 8.66
N MET A 303 2.07 -5.79 8.61
CA MET A 303 2.89 -7.00 8.58
C MET A 303 2.63 -7.87 9.81
N LEU A 304 2.67 -7.28 10.98
CA LEU A 304 2.44 -7.99 12.26
C LEU A 304 1.04 -8.60 12.31
N GLU A 305 0.02 -7.84 11.92
CA GLU A 305 -1.36 -8.31 11.95
C GLU A 305 -1.63 -9.38 10.87
N ILE A 306 -1.29 -9.10 9.60
CA ILE A 306 -1.70 -9.92 8.45
C ILE A 306 -0.82 -11.17 8.31
N SER A 307 0.52 -11.02 8.36
CA SER A 307 1.42 -12.16 8.16
C SER A 307 1.66 -12.98 9.43
N PHE A 308 1.63 -12.35 10.61
CA PHE A 308 2.02 -13.03 11.85
C PHE A 308 0.89 -13.19 12.86
N GLY A 309 -0.29 -12.58 12.62
CA GLY A 309 -1.44 -12.66 13.52
C GLY A 309 -1.24 -11.92 14.85
N LEU A 310 -0.24 -11.03 14.93
CA LEU A 310 0.17 -10.28 16.12
C LEU A 310 -0.62 -8.95 16.21
N LYS A 311 -1.91 -9.06 16.58
CA LYS A 311 -2.84 -7.91 16.59
C LYS A 311 -2.56 -6.92 17.71
N ASP A 312 -2.13 -7.40 18.87
CA ASP A 312 -1.84 -6.53 20.03
C ASP A 312 -0.58 -5.70 19.76
N GLU A 313 0.43 -6.29 19.13
CA GLU A 313 1.66 -5.63 18.73
C GLU A 313 1.38 -4.61 17.61
N ALA A 314 0.57 -4.96 16.63
CA ALA A 314 0.14 -4.03 15.58
C ALA A 314 -0.63 -2.84 16.16
N LYS A 315 -1.53 -3.11 17.12
CA LYS A 315 -2.28 -2.06 17.83
C LYS A 315 -1.35 -1.15 18.63
N LYS A 316 -0.33 -1.69 19.27
CA LYS A 316 0.66 -0.89 20.03
C LYS A 316 1.34 0.15 19.14
N ILE A 317 1.67 -0.22 17.88
CA ILE A 317 2.26 0.70 16.91
C ILE A 317 1.26 1.81 16.53
N THR A 318 0.02 1.44 16.21
CA THR A 318 -1.00 2.44 15.84
C THR A 318 -1.32 3.37 17.01
N ASP A 319 -1.37 2.88 18.24
CA ASP A 319 -1.58 3.68 19.46
C ASP A 319 -0.41 4.66 19.70
N ALA A 320 0.85 4.25 19.42
CA ALA A 320 2.01 5.12 19.53
C ALA A 320 1.98 6.27 18.49
N ILE A 321 1.57 5.98 17.26
CA ILE A 321 1.37 7.00 16.22
C ILE A 321 0.24 7.95 16.62
N ASP A 322 -0.91 7.42 17.03
CA ASP A 322 -2.05 8.21 17.51
C ASP A 322 -1.65 9.17 18.63
N LYS A 323 -0.91 8.66 19.62
CA LYS A 323 -0.36 9.48 20.70
C LYS A 323 0.60 10.56 20.20
N THR A 324 1.47 10.24 19.25
CA THR A 324 2.39 11.21 18.64
C THR A 324 1.60 12.36 17.99
N LEU A 325 0.54 12.03 17.27
CA LEU A 325 -0.32 13.01 16.63
C LEU A 325 -1.16 13.81 17.63
N LYS A 326 -1.68 13.18 18.69
CA LYS A 326 -2.41 13.85 19.80
C LYS A 326 -1.55 14.84 20.54
N ASP A 327 -0.27 14.53 20.74
CA ASP A 327 0.67 15.47 21.35
C ASP A 327 1.08 16.63 20.40
N GLY A 328 0.52 16.65 19.17
CA GLY A 328 0.64 17.75 18.22
C GLY A 328 1.86 17.66 17.30
N TYR A 329 2.61 16.55 17.31
CA TYR A 329 3.77 16.38 16.42
C TYR A 329 3.31 16.07 14.99
N ARG A 330 3.97 16.68 14.00
CA ARG A 330 3.68 16.55 12.57
C ARG A 330 4.98 16.50 11.77
N THR A 331 4.96 15.83 10.64
CA THR A 331 5.92 16.07 9.54
C THR A 331 5.39 17.18 8.64
N GLY A 332 6.24 17.70 7.76
CA GLY A 332 5.89 18.86 6.93
C GLY A 332 4.69 18.67 6.01
N ASP A 333 4.42 17.42 5.59
CA ASP A 333 3.32 17.02 4.70
C ASP A 333 1.95 16.97 5.38
N ILE A 334 1.92 16.79 6.71
CA ILE A 334 0.70 16.73 7.53
C ILE A 334 0.59 17.90 8.52
N ALA A 335 1.49 18.88 8.43
CA ALA A 335 1.42 20.11 9.20
C ALA A 335 0.48 21.11 8.54
N ASP A 336 -0.25 21.87 9.35
CA ASP A 336 -1.15 22.96 8.92
C ASP A 336 -0.74 24.31 9.52
N ALA A 337 -1.53 25.35 9.25
CA ALA A 337 -1.26 26.70 9.75
C ALA A 337 -1.35 26.81 11.30
N ASN A 338 -2.01 25.87 11.96
CA ASN A 338 -2.20 25.82 13.42
C ASN A 338 -1.13 24.98 14.12
N THR A 339 -0.35 24.22 13.35
CA THR A 339 0.70 23.37 13.91
C THR A 339 1.83 24.21 14.50
N ASP A 340 2.16 23.98 15.77
CA ASP A 340 3.29 24.63 16.41
C ASP A 340 4.59 24.28 15.67
N LYS A 341 5.33 25.29 15.24
CA LYS A 341 6.56 25.13 14.44
C LYS A 341 7.61 24.27 15.12
N VAL A 342 7.67 24.24 16.46
CA VAL A 342 8.62 23.41 17.21
C VAL A 342 8.22 21.92 17.23
N LYS A 343 7.00 21.62 16.81
CA LYS A 343 6.45 20.26 16.69
C LYS A 343 6.42 19.76 15.24
N ILE A 344 6.89 20.57 14.29
CA ILE A 344 7.11 20.10 12.91
C ILE A 344 8.48 19.40 12.88
N LEU A 345 8.42 18.07 12.70
CA LEU A 345 9.58 17.19 12.82
C LEU A 345 10.06 16.74 11.42
N GLY A 346 11.36 16.49 11.31
CA GLY A 346 11.91 15.72 10.19
C GLY A 346 11.69 14.23 10.36
N THR A 347 12.11 13.45 9.36
CA THR A 347 11.98 11.98 9.33
C THR A 347 12.56 11.32 10.59
N THR A 348 13.77 11.70 10.94
CA THR A 348 14.49 11.15 12.09
C THR A 348 13.79 11.44 13.39
N ALA A 349 13.44 12.69 13.64
CA ALA A 349 12.80 13.10 14.89
C ALA A 349 11.38 12.51 15.04
N MET A 350 10.64 12.36 13.91
CA MET A 350 9.32 11.72 13.92
C MET A 350 9.42 10.23 14.27
N GLY A 351 10.34 9.51 13.64
CA GLY A 351 10.57 8.09 13.94
C GLY A 351 10.99 7.86 15.38
N GLN A 352 11.91 8.69 15.92
CA GLN A 352 12.30 8.67 17.34
C GLN A 352 11.09 8.91 18.26
N LYS A 353 10.24 9.86 17.92
CA LYS A 353 9.05 10.19 18.73
C LYS A 353 8.07 9.01 18.82
N VAL A 354 7.85 8.29 17.72
CA VAL A 354 7.03 7.07 17.76
C VAL A 354 7.67 6.00 18.64
N LEU A 355 9.00 5.78 18.54
CA LEU A 355 9.70 4.82 19.41
C LEU A 355 9.63 5.16 20.91
N GLU A 356 9.57 6.46 21.27
CA GLU A 356 9.40 6.89 22.66
C GLU A 356 8.03 6.52 23.23
N TYR A 357 7.01 6.37 22.39
CA TYR A 357 5.64 6.04 22.80
C TYR A 357 5.29 4.54 22.64
N LEU A 358 6.16 3.77 22.02
CA LEU A 358 6.10 2.31 22.02
C LEU A 358 6.52 1.73 23.36
#